data_18a3f256af486e139f2a266a79c27110
#
_entry.id   18a3f256af486e139f2a266a79c27110
#
_cell.length_a   1.000
_cell.length_b   1.000
_cell.length_c   1.000
_cell.angle_alpha   90.00
_cell.angle_beta   90.00
_cell.angle_gamma   90.00
#
_symmetry.space_group_name_H-M   'P 1'
#
loop_
_entity.id
_entity.type
_entity.pdbx_description
1 polymer ?
#
loop_
_entity_poly.entity_id
_entity_poly.type
_entity_poly.pdbx_seq_one_letter_code
_entity_poly.pdbx_strand_id
1 'polypeptide(L)'
;MNLTITNNTCLTVNSVDKSIYYLTLCVPQNSSESLSYEAGDWLIVQPENSPEMVSEVLEKLALTGNESIELRRTGLVTSKQALQKHLELTQLNPAILNKLQRQMGLGDWADRQAMMDYAYGRDILDLLALYPQLKELGLEFFNFLSPLAPRYYSIASAPINAAEVSILYKAVQYKTNNRMRYGVASSMLQYAKPDEVLQVELKSNPTFKLPKNSGTPIIMVGAGTGLAPFIGFMQSREQDELSGEAILFFGETHQKTNCLFCDEFKHWQERGLVECFYAFSRDQADKIYVQQRIVEQAEKVWALVNRGAHFYICGSQTQLAESVKQTMLDLFQSQGAMSAEDSQEFWLALRREKRLQMDVY
;
A
#
# COMPACT_ATOMS: atom_id res chain seq x y z
N MET A 1 -1.17 15.80 -11.57
CA MET A 1 -0.39 16.97 -11.14
C MET A 1 1.07 16.61 -10.93
N ASN A 2 1.94 17.60 -10.95
CA ASN A 2 3.37 17.40 -10.67
C ASN A 2 3.69 17.98 -9.30
N LEU A 3 4.24 17.18 -8.41
CA LEU A 3 4.66 17.60 -7.08
C LEU A 3 6.17 17.40 -6.90
N THR A 4 6.79 18.28 -6.14
CA THR A 4 8.24 18.24 -5.84
C THR A 4 8.47 17.48 -4.53
N ILE A 5 9.45 16.60 -4.51
CA ILE A 5 9.88 15.91 -3.30
C ILE A 5 10.59 16.88 -2.37
N THR A 6 10.10 17.05 -1.14
CA THR A 6 10.76 17.84 -0.11
C THR A 6 11.47 16.98 0.93
N ASN A 7 10.95 15.77 1.17
CA ASN A 7 11.58 14.81 2.08
C ASN A 7 11.35 13.38 1.60
N ASN A 8 12.35 12.52 1.76
CA ASN A 8 12.27 11.08 1.50
C ASN A 8 13.17 10.34 2.50
N THR A 9 12.67 10.13 3.70
CA THR A 9 13.45 9.63 4.83
C THR A 9 13.11 8.19 5.15
N CYS A 10 14.13 7.32 5.26
CA CYS A 10 13.97 5.96 5.78
C CYS A 10 13.75 6.01 7.30
N LEU A 11 12.59 5.57 7.75
CA LEU A 11 12.22 5.52 9.18
C LEU A 11 12.80 4.30 9.90
N THR A 12 13.18 3.26 9.15
CA THR A 12 13.63 1.96 9.70
C THR A 12 15.08 1.66 9.33
N VAL A 13 15.97 2.65 9.45
CA VAL A 13 17.40 2.59 9.02
C VAL A 13 18.15 1.39 9.61
N ASN A 14 17.85 1.01 10.85
CA ASN A 14 18.52 -0.08 11.56
C ASN A 14 17.75 -1.42 11.48
N SER A 15 16.70 -1.49 10.68
CA SER A 15 15.94 -2.73 10.51
C SER A 15 16.61 -3.63 9.46
N VAL A 16 16.74 -4.91 9.80
CA VAL A 16 17.18 -5.95 8.85
C VAL A 16 16.02 -6.55 8.05
N ASP A 17 14.79 -6.31 8.48
CA ASP A 17 13.59 -6.95 7.93
C ASP A 17 12.95 -6.18 6.79
N LYS A 18 12.99 -4.86 6.87
CA LYS A 18 12.28 -3.97 5.93
C LYS A 18 12.79 -2.54 5.98
N SER A 19 12.62 -1.84 4.88
CA SER A 19 12.86 -0.39 4.79
C SER A 19 11.54 0.31 4.53
N ILE A 20 11.09 1.12 5.49
CA ILE A 20 9.88 1.95 5.41
C ILE A 20 10.32 3.40 5.33
N TYR A 21 9.74 4.13 4.40
CA TYR A 21 10.06 5.52 4.11
C TYR A 21 8.85 6.40 4.36
N TYR A 22 9.14 7.63 4.78
CA TYR A 22 8.22 8.74 4.81
C TYR A 22 8.60 9.73 3.72
N LEU A 23 7.69 9.88 2.75
CA LEU A 23 7.86 10.76 1.60
C LEU A 23 6.92 11.94 1.75
N THR A 24 7.45 13.16 1.65
CA THR A 24 6.67 14.40 1.60
C THR A 24 6.87 15.05 0.24
N LEU A 25 5.75 15.45 -0.34
CA LEU A 25 5.66 16.13 -1.62
C LEU A 25 5.01 17.49 -1.43
N CYS A 26 5.47 18.49 -2.16
CA CYS A 26 4.86 19.83 -2.16
C CYS A 26 4.50 20.31 -3.57
N VAL A 27 3.58 21.24 -3.61
CA VAL A 27 3.30 22.01 -4.81
C VAL A 27 4.54 22.84 -5.17
N PRO A 28 4.98 22.89 -6.44
CA PRO A 28 6.12 23.71 -6.85
C PRO A 28 5.97 25.17 -6.43
N GLN A 29 7.05 25.81 -5.95
CA GLN A 29 7.04 27.17 -5.38
C GLN A 29 6.40 28.24 -6.28
N ASN A 30 6.40 28.06 -7.59
CA ASN A 30 5.84 29.01 -8.56
C ASN A 30 4.43 28.63 -9.05
N SER A 31 3.80 27.62 -8.44
CA SER A 31 2.45 27.19 -8.77
C SER A 31 1.43 27.89 -7.88
N SER A 32 0.30 28.29 -8.43
CA SER A 32 -0.87 28.76 -7.68
C SER A 32 -1.80 27.60 -7.29
N GLU A 33 -1.42 26.35 -7.54
CA GLU A 33 -2.20 25.18 -7.21
C GLU A 33 -2.22 24.98 -5.70
N SER A 34 -3.33 24.46 -5.18
CA SER A 34 -3.46 23.99 -3.81
C SER A 34 -3.91 22.53 -3.84
N LEU A 35 -3.43 21.76 -2.86
CA LEU A 35 -3.84 20.38 -2.69
C LEU A 35 -5.19 20.34 -1.99
N SER A 36 -6.12 19.60 -2.58
CA SER A 36 -7.45 19.37 -1.99
C SER A 36 -7.59 17.88 -1.73
N TYR A 37 -7.47 17.49 -0.47
CA TYR A 37 -7.65 16.11 -0.01
C TYR A 37 -8.13 16.09 1.44
N GLU A 38 -8.58 14.95 1.89
CA GLU A 38 -8.92 14.68 3.29
C GLU A 38 -8.08 13.50 3.81
N ALA A 39 -7.84 13.46 5.11
CA ALA A 39 -7.23 12.29 5.74
C ALA A 39 -8.01 11.01 5.38
N GLY A 40 -7.30 9.95 4.97
CA GLY A 40 -7.87 8.71 4.45
C GLY A 40 -8.02 8.66 2.93
N ASP A 41 -7.72 9.74 2.20
CA ASP A 41 -7.60 9.73 0.74
C ASP A 41 -6.32 9.01 0.28
N TRP A 42 -6.21 8.78 -1.03
CA TRP A 42 -5.04 8.16 -1.66
C TRP A 42 -4.23 9.16 -2.49
N LEU A 43 -2.91 9.02 -2.41
CA LEU A 43 -1.99 9.52 -3.42
C LEU A 43 -1.70 8.40 -4.42
N ILE A 44 -1.98 8.64 -5.68
CA ILE A 44 -1.68 7.73 -6.78
C ILE A 44 -0.35 8.15 -7.40
N VAL A 45 0.59 7.21 -7.46
CA VAL A 45 1.89 7.40 -8.09
C VAL A 45 1.94 6.57 -9.37
N GLN A 46 2.29 7.22 -10.51
CA GLN A 46 2.57 6.52 -11.74
C GLN A 46 4.03 6.03 -11.71
N PRO A 47 4.29 4.72 -11.63
CA PRO A 47 5.65 4.21 -11.58
C PRO A 47 6.32 4.24 -12.96
N GLU A 48 7.66 4.20 -12.95
CA GLU A 48 8.46 3.94 -14.13
C GLU A 48 9.36 2.73 -13.88
N ASN A 49 9.53 1.88 -14.90
CA ASN A 49 10.51 0.80 -14.85
C ASN A 49 11.94 1.37 -14.88
N SER A 50 12.87 0.70 -14.22
CA SER A 50 14.25 1.19 -14.18
C SER A 50 14.88 1.22 -15.57
N PRO A 51 15.74 2.22 -15.84
CA PRO A 51 16.45 2.31 -17.12
C PRO A 51 17.25 1.05 -17.48
N GLU A 52 17.83 0.39 -16.47
CA GLU A 52 18.61 -0.84 -16.64
C GLU A 52 17.72 -1.99 -17.14
N MET A 53 16.56 -2.20 -16.50
CA MET A 53 15.60 -3.23 -16.93
C MET A 53 15.05 -2.97 -18.33
N VAL A 54 14.75 -1.71 -18.64
CA VAL A 54 14.29 -1.30 -19.98
C VAL A 54 15.36 -1.59 -21.02
N SER A 55 16.63 -1.25 -20.74
CA SER A 55 17.75 -1.48 -21.65
C SER A 55 17.98 -2.97 -21.90
N GLU A 56 17.90 -3.80 -20.85
CA GLU A 56 18.07 -5.25 -20.97
C GLU A 56 16.93 -5.90 -21.78
N VAL A 57 15.68 -5.45 -21.59
CA VAL A 57 14.54 -5.94 -22.39
C VAL A 57 14.69 -5.54 -23.86
N LEU A 58 15.08 -4.30 -24.16
CA LEU A 58 15.34 -3.84 -25.52
C LEU A 58 16.44 -4.67 -26.20
N GLU A 59 17.55 -4.92 -25.51
CA GLU A 59 18.66 -5.75 -26.01
C GLU A 59 18.17 -7.18 -26.34
N LYS A 60 17.45 -7.82 -25.42
CA LYS A 60 16.92 -9.18 -25.62
C LYS A 60 15.94 -9.29 -26.80
N LEU A 61 15.22 -8.20 -27.10
CA LEU A 61 14.29 -8.11 -28.23
C LEU A 61 14.94 -7.56 -29.52
N ALA A 62 16.25 -7.23 -29.50
CA ALA A 62 16.99 -6.58 -30.60
C ALA A 62 16.34 -5.26 -31.07
N LEU A 63 15.83 -4.47 -30.12
CA LEU A 63 15.26 -3.15 -30.36
C LEU A 63 16.24 -2.06 -29.95
N THR A 64 16.17 -0.90 -30.65
CA THR A 64 17.05 0.27 -30.39
C THR A 64 16.47 1.21 -29.34
N GLY A 65 15.17 1.09 -29.06
CA GLY A 65 14.42 2.01 -28.20
C GLY A 65 13.77 3.17 -28.93
N ASN A 66 14.05 3.35 -30.24
CA ASN A 66 13.52 4.45 -31.06
C ASN A 66 12.35 4.04 -31.96
N GLU A 67 12.06 2.75 -32.03
CA GLU A 67 10.94 2.25 -32.85
C GLU A 67 9.62 2.82 -32.32
N SER A 68 8.78 3.25 -33.25
CA SER A 68 7.45 3.79 -32.92
C SER A 68 6.46 2.66 -32.71
N ILE A 69 5.68 2.72 -31.63
CA ILE A 69 4.60 1.79 -31.33
C ILE A 69 3.35 2.56 -30.88
N GLU A 70 2.20 2.12 -31.33
CA GLU A 70 0.91 2.67 -30.90
C GLU A 70 0.34 1.85 -29.75
N LEU A 71 0.20 2.48 -28.58
CA LEU A 71 -0.44 1.89 -27.41
C LEU A 71 -1.90 2.37 -27.30
N ARG A 72 -2.82 1.42 -27.09
CA ARG A 72 -4.27 1.66 -27.14
C ARG A 72 -4.79 2.85 -26.35
N ARG A 73 -4.13 3.22 -25.22
CA ARG A 73 -4.57 4.31 -24.32
C ARG A 73 -3.67 5.52 -24.35
N THR A 74 -2.50 5.41 -24.94
CA THR A 74 -1.45 6.43 -24.87
C THR A 74 -1.21 7.06 -26.25
N GLY A 75 -1.52 6.35 -27.34
CA GLY A 75 -1.19 6.74 -28.69
C GLY A 75 0.24 6.33 -29.09
N LEU A 76 0.83 7.08 -30.02
CA LEU A 76 2.15 6.79 -30.58
C LEU A 76 3.26 7.21 -29.61
N VAL A 77 4.12 6.24 -29.24
CA VAL A 77 5.29 6.44 -28.37
C VAL A 77 6.48 5.65 -28.89
N THR A 78 7.68 5.93 -28.40
CA THR A 78 8.85 5.06 -28.71
C THR A 78 8.80 3.76 -27.90
N SER A 79 9.46 2.72 -28.41
CA SER A 79 9.58 1.41 -27.72
C SER A 79 10.19 1.59 -26.33
N LYS A 80 11.19 2.48 -26.17
CA LYS A 80 11.76 2.82 -24.86
C LYS A 80 10.74 3.46 -23.93
N GLN A 81 9.98 4.44 -24.41
CA GLN A 81 8.93 5.08 -23.59
C GLN A 81 7.82 4.10 -23.21
N ALA A 82 7.43 3.23 -24.15
CA ALA A 82 6.44 2.18 -23.89
C ALA A 82 6.87 1.26 -22.72
N LEU A 83 8.09 0.76 -22.76
CA LEU A 83 8.64 -0.10 -21.70
C LEU A 83 8.87 0.66 -20.39
N GLN A 84 9.33 1.91 -20.45
CA GLN A 84 9.65 2.68 -19.26
C GLN A 84 8.38 3.08 -18.48
N LYS A 85 7.32 3.53 -19.18
CA LYS A 85 6.18 4.23 -18.55
C LYS A 85 4.85 3.49 -18.63
N HIS A 86 4.71 2.52 -19.54
CA HIS A 86 3.37 2.02 -19.87
C HIS A 86 3.18 0.51 -19.74
N LEU A 87 4.27 -0.26 -19.75
CA LEU A 87 4.22 -1.72 -19.76
C LEU A 87 4.87 -2.32 -18.51
N GLU A 88 4.20 -3.31 -17.91
CA GLU A 88 4.68 -4.00 -16.70
C GLU A 88 5.80 -4.98 -17.05
N LEU A 89 6.99 -4.79 -16.47
CA LEU A 89 8.17 -5.62 -16.69
C LEU A 89 8.57 -6.43 -15.45
N THR A 90 8.22 -5.95 -14.26
CA THR A 90 8.73 -6.50 -12.99
C THR A 90 7.95 -7.71 -12.49
N GLN A 91 6.76 -7.93 -13.04
CA GLN A 91 5.89 -9.05 -12.66
C GLN A 91 5.43 -9.81 -13.89
N LEU A 92 5.71 -11.11 -13.91
CA LEU A 92 5.21 -11.99 -14.96
C LEU A 92 3.73 -12.31 -14.71
N ASN A 93 2.88 -11.89 -15.64
CA ASN A 93 1.46 -12.17 -15.55
C ASN A 93 1.14 -13.55 -16.16
N PRO A 94 0.40 -14.47 -15.48
CA PRO A 94 -0.03 -15.74 -16.04
C PRO A 94 -0.75 -15.63 -17.38
N ALA A 95 -1.43 -14.52 -17.66
CA ALA A 95 -2.08 -14.29 -18.95
C ALA A 95 -1.08 -14.24 -20.13
N ILE A 96 0.15 -13.78 -19.88
CA ILE A 96 1.24 -13.79 -20.88
C ILE A 96 1.58 -15.24 -21.23
N LEU A 97 1.75 -16.09 -20.22
CA LEU A 97 2.07 -17.51 -20.38
C LEU A 97 0.98 -18.24 -21.19
N ASN A 98 -0.30 -17.98 -20.89
CA ASN A 98 -1.41 -18.55 -21.64
C ASN A 98 -1.41 -18.10 -23.13
N LYS A 99 -1.11 -16.82 -23.41
CA LYS A 99 -0.99 -16.33 -24.79
C LYS A 99 0.17 -17.01 -25.53
N LEU A 100 1.34 -17.11 -24.89
CA LEU A 100 2.52 -17.75 -25.49
C LEU A 100 2.28 -19.22 -25.78
N GLN A 101 1.66 -19.96 -24.86
CA GLN A 101 1.31 -21.36 -25.06
C GLN A 101 0.33 -21.53 -26.21
N ARG A 102 -0.74 -20.72 -26.28
CA ARG A 102 -1.78 -20.84 -27.33
C ARG A 102 -1.37 -20.36 -28.70
N GLN A 103 -0.61 -19.26 -28.76
CA GLN A 103 -0.30 -18.61 -30.05
C GLN A 103 1.04 -19.06 -30.63
N MET A 104 1.97 -19.48 -29.80
CA MET A 104 3.32 -19.81 -30.22
C MET A 104 3.75 -21.24 -29.85
N GLY A 105 2.92 -22.00 -29.14
CA GLY A 105 3.27 -23.33 -28.64
C GLY A 105 4.44 -23.32 -27.64
N LEU A 106 4.69 -22.18 -26.96
CA LEU A 106 5.77 -22.05 -26.00
C LEU A 106 5.30 -22.34 -24.58
N GLY A 107 6.04 -23.17 -23.88
CA GLY A 107 5.72 -23.59 -22.50
C GLY A 107 4.77 -24.79 -22.46
N ASP A 108 4.79 -25.48 -21.33
CA ASP A 108 3.95 -26.65 -21.05
C ASP A 108 3.40 -26.51 -19.61
N TRP A 109 2.41 -25.62 -19.47
CA TRP A 109 1.71 -25.43 -18.19
C TRP A 109 0.36 -26.16 -18.29
N ALA A 110 0.17 -27.15 -17.40
CA ALA A 110 -1.01 -28.02 -17.42
C ALA A 110 -2.33 -27.26 -17.23
N ASP A 111 -2.31 -26.21 -16.40
CA ASP A 111 -3.49 -25.41 -16.05
C ASP A 111 -3.11 -24.00 -15.59
N ARG A 112 -4.13 -23.24 -15.18
CA ARG A 112 -3.94 -21.86 -14.68
C ARG A 112 -3.11 -21.81 -13.40
N GLN A 113 -3.22 -22.80 -12.51
CA GLN A 113 -2.47 -22.84 -11.26
C GLN A 113 -0.98 -23.02 -11.56
N ALA A 114 -0.62 -23.94 -12.45
CA ALA A 114 0.75 -24.13 -12.90
C ALA A 114 1.36 -22.84 -13.51
N MET A 115 0.55 -22.06 -14.26
CA MET A 115 0.97 -20.76 -14.78
C MET A 115 1.19 -19.74 -13.63
N MET A 116 0.34 -19.71 -12.62
CA MET A 116 0.48 -18.83 -11.46
C MET A 116 1.74 -19.17 -10.66
N ASP A 117 1.97 -20.44 -10.40
CA ASP A 117 3.14 -20.95 -9.67
C ASP A 117 4.44 -20.65 -10.44
N TYR A 118 4.41 -20.82 -11.76
CA TYR A 118 5.55 -20.45 -12.60
C TYR A 118 5.81 -18.93 -12.60
N ALA A 119 4.76 -18.12 -12.72
CA ALA A 119 4.87 -16.66 -12.77
C ALA A 119 5.33 -16.06 -11.42
N TYR A 120 5.08 -16.76 -10.32
CA TYR A 120 5.42 -16.28 -8.98
C TYR A 120 6.92 -15.95 -8.85
N GLY A 121 7.22 -14.71 -8.51
CA GLY A 121 8.59 -14.23 -8.31
C GLY A 121 9.46 -14.20 -9.59
N ARG A 122 8.85 -14.21 -10.76
CA ARG A 122 9.51 -14.02 -12.06
C ARG A 122 9.08 -12.72 -12.72
N ASP A 123 9.96 -12.21 -13.58
CA ASP A 123 9.76 -11.02 -14.39
C ASP A 123 9.89 -11.34 -15.89
N ILE A 124 9.76 -10.32 -16.71
CA ILE A 124 9.85 -10.46 -18.17
C ILE A 124 11.26 -10.91 -18.62
N LEU A 125 12.32 -10.53 -17.91
CA LEU A 125 13.69 -10.95 -18.24
C LEU A 125 13.89 -12.46 -18.04
N ASP A 126 13.25 -13.07 -17.04
CA ASP A 126 13.28 -14.53 -16.87
C ASP A 126 12.61 -15.25 -18.05
N LEU A 127 11.49 -14.69 -18.54
CA LEU A 127 10.78 -15.24 -19.69
C LEU A 127 11.63 -15.14 -20.97
N LEU A 128 12.22 -13.97 -21.22
CA LEU A 128 13.08 -13.74 -22.39
C LEU A 128 14.38 -14.56 -22.33
N ALA A 129 14.87 -14.86 -21.14
CA ALA A 129 16.02 -15.75 -20.96
C ALA A 129 15.70 -17.21 -21.27
N LEU A 130 14.49 -17.67 -20.86
CA LEU A 130 14.04 -19.04 -21.10
C LEU A 130 13.65 -19.29 -22.57
N TYR A 131 13.08 -18.29 -23.23
CA TYR A 131 12.59 -18.36 -24.61
C TYR A 131 13.28 -17.31 -25.50
N PRO A 132 14.58 -17.50 -25.87
CA PRO A 132 15.32 -16.53 -26.68
C PRO A 132 14.70 -16.23 -28.05
N GLN A 133 13.91 -17.19 -28.61
CA GLN A 133 13.19 -17.02 -29.87
C GLN A 133 12.12 -15.91 -29.82
N LEU A 134 11.71 -15.44 -28.64
CA LEU A 134 10.82 -14.28 -28.49
C LEU A 134 11.43 -12.99 -29.05
N LYS A 135 12.76 -12.96 -29.25
CA LYS A 135 13.48 -11.90 -29.95
C LYS A 135 12.91 -11.64 -31.34
N GLU A 136 12.48 -12.68 -32.05
CA GLU A 136 11.95 -12.58 -33.42
C GLU A 136 10.65 -11.79 -33.51
N LEU A 137 9.92 -11.65 -32.39
CA LEU A 137 8.71 -10.84 -32.33
C LEU A 137 9.00 -9.32 -32.36
N GLY A 138 10.19 -8.88 -31.90
CA GLY A 138 10.52 -7.46 -31.81
C GLY A 138 9.41 -6.67 -31.09
N LEU A 139 8.85 -5.65 -31.77
CA LEU A 139 7.76 -4.83 -31.22
C LEU A 139 6.45 -5.61 -30.97
N GLU A 140 6.19 -6.69 -31.68
CA GLU A 140 4.97 -7.50 -31.48
C GLU A 140 4.94 -8.11 -30.08
N PHE A 141 6.09 -8.33 -29.44
CA PHE A 141 6.16 -8.82 -28.07
C PHE A 141 5.44 -7.90 -27.08
N PHE A 142 5.38 -6.59 -27.35
CA PHE A 142 4.70 -5.63 -26.46
C PHE A 142 3.19 -5.89 -26.33
N ASN A 143 2.58 -6.55 -27.33
CA ASN A 143 1.16 -6.94 -27.28
C ASN A 143 0.87 -8.03 -26.24
N PHE A 144 1.90 -8.72 -25.77
CA PHE A 144 1.78 -9.72 -24.69
C PHE A 144 1.84 -9.07 -23.31
N LEU A 145 2.49 -7.90 -23.16
CA LEU A 145 2.72 -7.25 -21.88
C LEU A 145 1.44 -6.63 -21.30
N SER A 146 1.34 -6.66 -19.98
CA SER A 146 0.25 -5.97 -19.28
C SER A 146 0.57 -4.48 -19.15
N PRO A 147 -0.44 -3.61 -19.05
CA PRO A 147 -0.21 -2.21 -18.70
C PRO A 147 0.47 -2.09 -17.33
N LEU A 148 1.40 -1.14 -17.20
CA LEU A 148 1.99 -0.74 -15.94
C LEU A 148 0.95 0.03 -15.14
N ALA A 149 0.47 -0.59 -14.06
CA ALA A 149 -0.58 0.00 -13.25
C ALA A 149 -0.03 1.05 -12.27
N PRO A 150 -0.77 2.12 -11.99
CA PRO A 150 -0.43 3.06 -10.93
C PRO A 150 -0.49 2.38 -9.56
N ARG A 151 0.20 2.98 -8.57
CA ARG A 151 0.18 2.49 -7.18
C ARG A 151 -0.52 3.50 -6.28
N TYR A 152 -1.39 2.97 -5.43
CA TYR A 152 -2.17 3.73 -4.47
C TYR A 152 -1.46 3.69 -3.12
N TYR A 153 -1.29 4.86 -2.52
CA TYR A 153 -0.73 5.02 -1.18
C TYR A 153 -1.71 5.81 -0.33
N SER A 154 -2.07 5.29 0.83
CA SER A 154 -2.88 6.03 1.80
C SER A 154 -2.10 7.27 2.24
N ILE A 155 -2.74 8.42 2.21
CA ILE A 155 -2.10 9.68 2.61
C ILE A 155 -1.85 9.65 4.12
N ALA A 156 -0.62 10.00 4.51
CA ALA A 156 -0.12 9.99 5.89
C ALA A 156 -0.03 11.39 6.51
N SER A 157 -0.81 12.33 6.01
CA SER A 157 -0.89 13.70 6.53
C SER A 157 -2.33 14.20 6.54
N ALA A 158 -2.63 15.15 7.44
CA ALA A 158 -3.84 15.96 7.35
C ALA A 158 -3.59 17.17 6.43
N PRO A 159 -4.63 17.75 5.81
CA PRO A 159 -4.50 18.91 4.93
C PRO A 159 -4.32 20.23 5.73
N ILE A 160 -3.40 20.23 6.69
CA ILE A 160 -3.07 21.41 7.50
C ILE A 160 -2.34 22.45 6.66
N ASN A 161 -1.38 21.99 5.86
CA ASN A 161 -0.71 22.79 4.86
C ASN A 161 -1.24 22.39 3.46
N ALA A 162 -1.98 23.30 2.84
CA ALA A 162 -2.56 23.06 1.51
C ALA A 162 -1.52 22.89 0.40
N ALA A 163 -0.23 23.07 0.70
CA ALA A 163 0.85 22.88 -0.26
C ALA A 163 1.56 21.53 -0.14
N GLU A 164 1.26 20.72 0.91
CA GLU A 164 2.01 19.50 1.22
C GLU A 164 1.11 18.27 1.35
N VAL A 165 1.64 17.11 0.95
CA VAL A 165 1.05 15.79 1.17
C VAL A 165 2.15 14.77 1.45
N SER A 166 1.90 13.85 2.37
CA SER A 166 2.88 12.82 2.74
C SER A 166 2.28 11.41 2.63
N ILE A 167 3.16 10.44 2.38
CA ILE A 167 2.82 9.01 2.36
C ILE A 167 3.85 8.18 3.13
N LEU A 168 3.42 7.02 3.61
CA LEU A 168 4.32 5.93 4.02
C LEU A 168 4.37 4.86 2.93
N TYR A 169 5.58 4.42 2.58
CA TYR A 169 5.73 3.27 1.71
C TYR A 169 6.84 2.33 2.19
N LYS A 170 6.65 1.05 1.90
CA LYS A 170 7.67 0.02 2.13
C LYS A 170 8.44 -0.20 0.82
N ALA A 171 9.77 -0.15 0.86
CA ALA A 171 10.61 -0.60 -0.23
C ALA A 171 10.46 -2.12 -0.38
N VAL A 172 9.87 -2.54 -1.49
CA VAL A 172 9.64 -3.95 -1.79
C VAL A 172 10.90 -4.54 -2.41
N GLN A 173 11.54 -5.44 -1.68
CA GLN A 173 12.72 -6.16 -2.10
C GLN A 173 12.67 -7.58 -1.59
N TYR A 174 12.87 -8.57 -2.48
CA TYR A 174 12.91 -9.98 -2.12
C TYR A 174 13.75 -10.79 -3.10
N LYS A 175 14.22 -11.96 -2.68
CA LYS A 175 15.03 -12.85 -3.53
C LYS A 175 14.21 -14.05 -3.97
N THR A 176 14.09 -14.26 -5.28
CA THR A 176 13.51 -15.46 -5.88
C THR A 176 14.33 -15.90 -7.09
N ASN A 177 14.37 -17.20 -7.33
CA ASN A 177 15.09 -17.78 -8.48
C ASN A 177 16.54 -17.24 -8.62
N ASN A 178 17.25 -17.11 -7.48
CA ASN A 178 18.61 -16.55 -7.38
C ASN A 178 18.78 -15.09 -7.85
N ARG A 179 17.71 -14.35 -8.11
CA ARG A 179 17.73 -12.93 -8.47
C ARG A 179 17.05 -12.08 -7.39
N MET A 180 17.56 -10.86 -7.19
CA MET A 180 16.87 -9.85 -6.41
C MET A 180 15.73 -9.27 -7.24
N ARG A 181 14.57 -9.07 -6.60
CA ARG A 181 13.37 -8.47 -7.17
C ARG A 181 13.04 -7.19 -6.43
N TYR A 182 12.55 -6.23 -7.16
CA TYR A 182 12.22 -4.92 -6.63
C TYR A 182 10.81 -4.53 -7.07
N GLY A 183 10.06 -3.91 -6.17
CA GLY A 183 8.76 -3.35 -6.53
C GLY A 183 8.96 -2.08 -7.38
N VAL A 184 8.35 -2.01 -8.55
CA VAL A 184 8.59 -0.92 -9.52
C VAL A 184 8.41 0.47 -8.91
N ALA A 185 7.27 0.75 -8.27
CA ALA A 185 7.00 2.06 -7.68
C ALA A 185 7.87 2.31 -6.44
N SER A 186 7.97 1.33 -5.53
CA SER A 186 8.72 1.51 -4.29
C SER A 186 10.22 1.66 -4.53
N SER A 187 10.77 1.00 -5.56
CA SER A 187 12.16 1.19 -5.99
C SER A 187 12.38 2.56 -6.60
N MET A 188 11.48 3.01 -7.49
CA MET A 188 11.53 4.36 -8.04
C MET A 188 11.53 5.41 -6.93
N LEU A 189 10.59 5.30 -5.98
CA LEU A 189 10.49 6.22 -4.85
C LEU A 189 11.72 6.16 -3.94
N GLN A 190 12.28 4.98 -3.68
CA GLN A 190 13.44 4.80 -2.80
C GLN A 190 14.68 5.57 -3.28
N TYR A 191 14.88 5.65 -4.59
CA TYR A 191 16.02 6.35 -5.20
C TYR A 191 15.71 7.80 -5.57
N ALA A 192 14.46 8.23 -5.45
CA ALA A 192 14.05 9.60 -5.72
C ALA A 192 14.63 10.57 -4.67
N LYS A 193 15.14 11.69 -5.14
CA LYS A 193 15.86 12.70 -4.33
C LYS A 193 14.99 13.92 -4.07
N PRO A 194 15.29 14.68 -3.02
CA PRO A 194 14.73 16.03 -2.86
C PRO A 194 14.92 16.85 -4.15
N ASP A 195 13.97 17.73 -4.43
CA ASP A 195 13.84 18.58 -5.62
C ASP A 195 13.47 17.86 -6.92
N GLU A 196 13.39 16.51 -6.93
CA GLU A 196 12.83 15.78 -8.06
C GLU A 196 11.30 15.91 -8.10
N VAL A 197 10.76 15.88 -9.31
CA VAL A 197 9.32 16.02 -9.57
C VAL A 197 8.70 14.67 -9.83
N LEU A 198 7.62 14.36 -9.10
CA LEU A 198 6.80 13.16 -9.31
C LEU A 198 5.47 13.53 -9.95
N GLN A 199 5.05 12.73 -10.92
CA GLN A 199 3.70 12.77 -11.46
C GLN A 199 2.76 11.96 -10.58
N VAL A 200 1.81 12.63 -9.95
CA VAL A 200 0.87 12.03 -9.00
C VAL A 200 -0.57 12.48 -9.24
N GLU A 201 -1.51 11.78 -8.61
CA GLU A 201 -2.92 12.15 -8.59
C GLU A 201 -3.45 11.99 -7.16
N LEU A 202 -4.19 12.98 -6.67
CA LEU A 202 -4.97 12.88 -5.43
C LEU A 202 -6.32 12.24 -5.75
N LYS A 203 -6.69 11.19 -5.03
CA LYS A 203 -7.95 10.49 -5.25
C LYS A 203 -8.70 10.29 -3.95
N SER A 204 -9.95 10.73 -3.96
CA SER A 204 -10.84 10.54 -2.81
C SER A 204 -11.11 9.07 -2.54
N ASN A 205 -11.03 8.70 -1.25
CA ASN A 205 -11.47 7.41 -0.71
C ASN A 205 -12.72 7.62 0.15
N PRO A 206 -13.92 7.58 -0.44
CA PRO A 206 -15.16 7.89 0.28
C PRO A 206 -15.55 6.84 1.31
N THR A 207 -14.84 5.72 1.34
CA THR A 207 -15.09 4.59 2.24
C THR A 207 -14.12 4.51 3.42
N PHE A 208 -13.19 5.50 3.54
CA PHE A 208 -12.22 5.54 4.63
C PHE A 208 -12.02 6.97 5.12
N LYS A 209 -12.99 7.46 5.92
CA LYS A 209 -13.06 8.83 6.39
C LYS A 209 -13.35 8.91 7.88
N LEU A 210 -12.82 9.94 8.53
CA LEU A 210 -13.21 10.30 9.89
C LEU A 210 -14.74 10.53 9.97
N PRO A 211 -15.36 10.28 11.15
CA PRO A 211 -16.77 10.62 11.36
C PRO A 211 -16.97 12.14 11.28
N LYS A 212 -18.10 12.56 10.74
CA LYS A 212 -18.44 14.00 10.63
C LYS A 212 -18.52 14.71 11.98
N ASN A 213 -18.94 14.00 13.02
CA ASN A 213 -18.92 14.49 14.38
C ASN A 213 -17.58 14.12 15.02
N SER A 214 -16.72 15.10 15.27
CA SER A 214 -15.39 14.91 15.87
C SER A 214 -15.46 14.28 17.26
N GLY A 215 -16.55 14.47 18.01
CA GLY A 215 -16.81 13.81 19.28
C GLY A 215 -17.08 12.31 19.20
N THR A 216 -17.26 11.74 18.01
CA THR A 216 -17.45 10.30 17.84
C THR A 216 -16.15 9.54 18.15
N PRO A 217 -16.21 8.48 18.99
CA PRO A 217 -15.04 7.66 19.25
C PRO A 217 -14.52 6.95 18.00
N ILE A 218 -13.21 6.71 17.94
CA ILE A 218 -12.57 5.95 16.86
C ILE A 218 -11.69 4.83 17.39
N ILE A 219 -11.68 3.69 16.70
CA ILE A 219 -10.83 2.54 16.96
C ILE A 219 -10.01 2.31 15.68
N MET A 220 -8.70 2.41 15.77
CA MET A 220 -7.77 2.27 14.65
C MET A 220 -6.95 1.00 14.82
N VAL A 221 -6.90 0.16 13.79
CA VAL A 221 -6.09 -1.07 13.77
C VAL A 221 -5.22 -1.08 12.54
N GLY A 222 -3.90 -1.06 12.75
CA GLY A 222 -2.93 -1.01 11.67
C GLY A 222 -1.69 -1.86 11.90
N ALA A 223 -1.01 -2.20 10.81
CA ALA A 223 0.30 -2.85 10.87
C ALA A 223 1.22 -2.32 9.75
N GLY A 224 2.47 -2.07 10.10
CA GLY A 224 3.45 -1.54 9.15
C GLY A 224 3.01 -0.22 8.53
N THR A 225 3.05 -0.14 7.19
CA THR A 225 2.59 1.07 6.45
C THR A 225 1.09 1.34 6.57
N GLY A 226 0.30 0.40 7.12
CA GLY A 226 -1.10 0.65 7.48
C GLY A 226 -1.29 1.71 8.58
N LEU A 227 -0.21 2.22 9.18
CA LEU A 227 -0.25 3.39 10.06
C LEU A 227 -0.54 4.70 9.30
N ALA A 228 -0.26 4.76 8.01
CA ALA A 228 -0.31 5.97 7.20
C ALA A 228 -1.58 6.82 7.39
N PRO A 229 -2.80 6.30 7.14
CA PRO A 229 -4.00 7.13 7.27
C PRO A 229 -4.27 7.55 8.72
N PHE A 230 -3.80 6.79 9.69
CA PHE A 230 -4.01 7.11 11.13
C PHE A 230 -3.16 8.28 11.59
N ILE A 231 -2.00 8.53 10.98
CA ILE A 231 -1.23 9.76 11.18
C ILE A 231 -2.08 10.97 10.76
N GLY A 232 -2.62 10.93 9.53
CA GLY A 232 -3.50 11.98 9.02
C GLY A 232 -4.77 12.16 9.87
N PHE A 233 -5.36 11.05 10.36
CA PHE A 233 -6.51 11.11 11.26
C PHE A 233 -6.17 11.79 12.58
N MET A 234 -5.05 11.45 13.20
CA MET A 234 -4.64 12.06 14.48
C MET A 234 -4.27 13.52 14.30
N GLN A 235 -3.56 13.90 13.25
CA GLN A 235 -3.28 15.29 12.92
C GLN A 235 -4.56 16.11 12.70
N SER A 236 -5.57 15.55 12.01
CA SER A 236 -6.87 16.21 11.83
C SER A 236 -7.60 16.39 13.15
N ARG A 237 -7.61 15.36 14.00
CA ARG A 237 -8.28 15.39 15.30
C ARG A 237 -7.58 16.33 16.30
N GLU A 238 -6.27 16.50 16.18
CA GLU A 238 -5.50 17.45 16.99
C GLU A 238 -5.92 18.91 16.74
N GLN A 239 -6.46 19.20 15.54
CA GLN A 239 -6.99 20.54 15.22
C GLN A 239 -8.39 20.78 15.83
N ASP A 240 -9.09 19.70 16.20
CA ASP A 240 -10.44 19.79 16.76
C ASP A 240 -10.39 19.87 18.29
N GLU A 241 -10.92 20.95 18.88
CA GLU A 241 -10.94 21.16 20.34
C GLU A 241 -11.77 20.10 21.09
N LEU A 242 -12.73 19.47 20.42
CA LEU A 242 -13.69 18.50 20.98
C LEU A 242 -13.56 17.12 20.34
N SER A 243 -12.36 16.57 20.27
CA SER A 243 -12.15 15.21 19.76
C SER A 243 -12.68 14.15 20.74
N GLY A 244 -13.47 13.22 20.24
CA GLY A 244 -13.90 12.03 21.00
C GLY A 244 -12.73 11.09 21.32
N GLU A 245 -13.01 10.05 22.12
CA GLU A 245 -12.00 9.06 22.49
C GLU A 245 -11.43 8.33 21.25
N ALA A 246 -10.10 8.12 21.22
CA ALA A 246 -9.44 7.37 20.18
C ALA A 246 -8.54 6.28 20.76
N ILE A 247 -8.55 5.10 20.18
CA ILE A 247 -7.59 4.04 20.49
C ILE A 247 -6.92 3.55 19.21
N LEU A 248 -5.62 3.22 19.33
CA LEU A 248 -4.80 2.66 18.26
C LEU A 248 -4.23 1.31 18.69
N PHE A 249 -4.50 0.28 17.91
CA PHE A 249 -3.78 -1.00 17.95
C PHE A 249 -2.79 -1.03 16.79
N PHE A 250 -1.50 -0.99 17.10
CA PHE A 250 -0.46 -0.93 16.07
C PHE A 250 0.51 -2.11 16.16
N GLY A 251 0.66 -2.83 15.04
CA GLY A 251 1.51 -4.00 14.91
C GLY A 251 2.78 -3.74 14.11
N GLU A 252 3.93 -4.19 14.67
CA GLU A 252 5.21 -4.18 14.00
C GLU A 252 6.10 -5.36 14.42
N THR A 253 7.28 -5.51 13.79
CA THR A 253 8.21 -6.60 14.13
C THR A 253 8.99 -6.30 15.40
N HIS A 254 9.66 -5.15 15.47
CA HIS A 254 10.54 -4.76 16.57
C HIS A 254 10.26 -3.33 17.04
N GLN A 255 10.17 -3.11 18.34
CA GLN A 255 9.98 -1.78 18.91
C GLN A 255 11.15 -0.85 18.57
N LYS A 256 12.37 -1.30 18.83
CA LYS A 256 13.58 -0.47 18.71
C LYS A 256 13.86 0.02 17.29
N THR A 257 13.53 -0.76 16.26
CA THR A 257 13.93 -0.49 14.88
C THR A 257 12.78 -0.22 13.93
N ASN A 258 11.55 -0.54 14.34
CA ASN A 258 10.38 -0.50 13.46
C ASN A 258 9.18 0.27 14.06
N CYS A 259 9.35 0.92 15.21
CA CYS A 259 8.28 1.73 15.78
C CYS A 259 8.12 3.02 14.97
N LEU A 260 7.11 3.04 14.11
CA LEU A 260 6.85 4.19 13.24
C LEU A 260 6.09 5.27 14.01
N PHE A 261 6.55 6.52 13.95
CA PHE A 261 5.91 7.68 14.58
C PHE A 261 5.63 7.52 16.07
N CYS A 262 6.45 6.73 16.76
CA CYS A 262 6.23 6.43 18.18
C CYS A 262 6.29 7.66 19.07
N ASP A 263 7.15 8.63 18.76
CA ASP A 263 7.28 9.86 19.54
C ASP A 263 6.05 10.76 19.35
N GLU A 264 5.51 10.86 18.12
CA GLU A 264 4.29 11.60 17.83
C GLU A 264 3.06 10.96 18.50
N PHE A 265 2.90 9.65 18.39
CA PHE A 265 1.80 8.95 19.07
C PHE A 265 1.92 9.01 20.58
N LYS A 266 3.14 8.97 21.14
CA LYS A 266 3.38 9.19 22.57
C LYS A 266 2.97 10.60 22.99
N HIS A 267 3.33 11.62 22.20
CA HIS A 267 2.93 13.00 22.46
C HIS A 267 1.39 13.15 22.45
N TRP A 268 0.69 12.58 21.46
CA TRP A 268 -0.78 12.58 21.44
C TRP A 268 -1.39 11.82 22.61
N GLN A 269 -0.76 10.71 23.05
CA GLN A 269 -1.21 9.95 24.22
C GLN A 269 -1.03 10.74 25.51
N GLU A 270 0.10 11.42 25.70
CA GLU A 270 0.36 12.29 26.86
C GLU A 270 -0.65 13.44 26.96
N ARG A 271 -1.17 13.91 25.84
CA ARG A 271 -2.24 14.91 25.75
C ARG A 271 -3.66 14.31 25.85
N GLY A 272 -3.80 13.01 25.99
CA GLY A 272 -5.09 12.33 26.10
C GLY A 272 -5.89 12.25 24.78
N LEU A 273 -5.25 12.48 23.62
CA LEU A 273 -5.90 12.45 22.30
C LEU A 273 -6.05 11.04 21.74
N VAL A 274 -5.22 10.09 22.18
CA VAL A 274 -5.27 8.69 21.76
C VAL A 274 -4.70 7.81 22.85
N GLU A 275 -5.16 6.57 22.96
CA GLU A 275 -4.53 5.51 23.74
C GLU A 275 -3.95 4.46 22.79
N CYS A 276 -2.67 4.11 22.96
CA CYS A 276 -1.94 3.24 22.03
C CYS A 276 -1.63 1.88 22.64
N PHE A 277 -1.93 0.82 21.89
CA PHE A 277 -1.63 -0.57 22.23
C PHE A 277 -0.73 -1.18 21.14
N TYR A 278 0.55 -1.37 21.48
CA TYR A 278 1.55 -1.85 20.55
C TYR A 278 1.70 -3.38 20.61
N ALA A 279 1.86 -4.01 19.45
CA ALA A 279 2.17 -5.42 19.29
C ALA A 279 3.47 -5.57 18.48
N PHE A 280 4.59 -5.81 19.18
CA PHE A 280 5.88 -6.06 18.54
C PHE A 280 6.11 -7.59 18.48
N SER A 281 5.98 -8.15 17.26
CA SER A 281 5.86 -9.61 17.09
C SER A 281 7.17 -10.38 17.23
N ARG A 282 8.33 -9.71 17.32
CA ARG A 282 9.66 -10.36 17.37
C ARG A 282 10.54 -9.90 18.53
N ASP A 283 9.99 -9.14 19.49
CA ASP A 283 10.75 -8.68 20.66
C ASP A 283 10.72 -9.68 21.84
N GLN A 284 9.90 -10.72 21.72
CA GLN A 284 9.76 -11.82 22.70
C GLN A 284 9.65 -13.17 21.97
N ALA A 285 9.75 -14.27 22.74
CA ALA A 285 9.73 -15.63 22.21
C ALA A 285 8.38 -15.96 21.55
N ASP A 286 7.27 -15.62 22.20
CA ASP A 286 5.93 -15.80 21.66
C ASP A 286 5.52 -14.56 20.85
N LYS A 287 5.11 -14.79 19.61
CA LYS A 287 4.70 -13.67 18.73
C LYS A 287 3.41 -13.04 19.24
N ILE A 288 3.44 -11.74 19.44
CA ILE A 288 2.27 -10.93 19.81
C ILE A 288 1.85 -10.10 18.61
N TYR A 289 0.57 -10.20 18.23
CA TYR A 289 -0.04 -9.45 17.14
C TYR A 289 -1.15 -8.55 17.69
N VAL A 290 -1.63 -7.62 16.86
CA VAL A 290 -2.66 -6.64 17.27
C VAL A 290 -3.95 -7.29 17.78
N GLN A 291 -4.33 -8.46 17.29
CA GLN A 291 -5.51 -9.18 17.74
C GLN A 291 -5.42 -9.58 19.22
N GLN A 292 -4.24 -9.95 19.74
CA GLN A 292 -4.07 -10.22 21.17
C GLN A 292 -4.28 -8.93 21.98
N ARG A 293 -3.77 -7.80 21.51
CA ARG A 293 -4.01 -6.50 22.16
C ARG A 293 -5.47 -6.09 22.15
N ILE A 294 -6.22 -6.40 21.09
CA ILE A 294 -7.67 -6.19 21.02
C ILE A 294 -8.37 -7.05 22.09
N VAL A 295 -8.01 -8.32 22.23
CA VAL A 295 -8.58 -9.22 23.24
C VAL A 295 -8.28 -8.73 24.66
N GLU A 296 -7.06 -8.27 24.95
CA GLU A 296 -6.68 -7.69 26.24
C GLU A 296 -7.53 -6.45 26.61
N GLN A 297 -8.06 -5.74 25.62
CA GLN A 297 -8.87 -4.54 25.78
C GLN A 297 -10.34 -4.77 25.39
N ALA A 298 -10.82 -6.01 25.41
CA ALA A 298 -12.12 -6.39 24.88
C ALA A 298 -13.29 -5.59 25.46
N GLU A 299 -13.32 -5.38 26.80
CA GLU A 299 -14.37 -4.60 27.47
C GLU A 299 -14.39 -3.14 26.99
N LYS A 300 -13.21 -2.51 26.87
CA LYS A 300 -13.07 -1.13 26.37
C LYS A 300 -13.51 -1.02 24.92
N VAL A 301 -13.04 -1.94 24.06
CA VAL A 301 -13.43 -1.98 22.63
C VAL A 301 -14.95 -2.13 22.51
N TRP A 302 -15.55 -3.04 23.27
CA TRP A 302 -16.99 -3.24 23.27
C TRP A 302 -17.77 -2.00 23.74
N ALA A 303 -17.31 -1.37 24.82
CA ALA A 303 -17.90 -0.13 25.32
C ALA A 303 -17.86 1.01 24.28
N LEU A 304 -16.75 1.15 23.54
CA LEU A 304 -16.64 2.13 22.46
C LEU A 304 -17.55 1.82 21.28
N VAL A 305 -17.62 0.55 20.86
CA VAL A 305 -18.52 0.10 19.79
C VAL A 305 -19.98 0.43 20.12
N ASN A 306 -20.40 0.18 21.38
CA ASN A 306 -21.75 0.49 21.84
C ASN A 306 -22.05 2.00 21.92
N ARG A 307 -21.02 2.83 22.12
CA ARG A 307 -21.13 4.30 22.06
C ARG A 307 -21.08 4.86 20.63
N GLY A 308 -21.11 3.98 19.62
CA GLY A 308 -21.12 4.39 18.22
C GLY A 308 -19.75 4.61 17.60
N ALA A 309 -18.68 4.06 18.16
CA ALA A 309 -17.34 4.21 17.61
C ALA A 309 -17.26 3.77 16.14
N HIS A 310 -16.46 4.49 15.36
CA HIS A 310 -16.01 4.05 14.04
C HIS A 310 -14.76 3.20 14.18
N PHE A 311 -14.73 2.06 13.46
CA PHE A 311 -13.67 1.08 13.49
C PHE A 311 -12.93 1.07 12.15
N TYR A 312 -11.62 1.26 12.17
CA TYR A 312 -10.78 1.37 10.98
C TYR A 312 -9.74 0.27 10.96
N ILE A 313 -9.58 -0.39 9.81
CA ILE A 313 -8.52 -1.38 9.58
C ILE A 313 -7.71 -0.94 8.36
N CYS A 314 -6.37 -0.79 8.53
CA CYS A 314 -5.49 -0.50 7.41
C CYS A 314 -4.26 -1.40 7.41
N GLY A 315 -3.98 -2.03 6.26
CA GLY A 315 -2.84 -2.93 6.07
C GLY A 315 -3.15 -4.17 5.23
N SER A 316 -2.46 -5.28 5.50
CA SER A 316 -2.64 -6.51 4.71
C SER A 316 -4.03 -7.11 4.83
N GLN A 317 -4.68 -7.37 3.67
CA GLN A 317 -5.97 -8.05 3.61
C GLN A 317 -5.92 -9.43 4.29
N THR A 318 -4.93 -10.25 3.96
CA THR A 318 -4.87 -11.64 4.40
C THR A 318 -4.28 -11.82 5.80
N GLN A 319 -3.30 -11.00 6.17
CA GLN A 319 -2.59 -11.16 7.44
C GLN A 319 -3.22 -10.37 8.59
N LEU A 320 -3.79 -9.19 8.30
CA LEU A 320 -4.34 -8.30 9.32
C LEU A 320 -5.88 -8.36 9.33
N ALA A 321 -6.52 -8.02 8.22
CA ALA A 321 -7.95 -7.76 8.22
C ALA A 321 -8.79 -9.00 8.57
N GLU A 322 -8.42 -10.17 8.05
CA GLU A 322 -9.12 -11.42 8.36
C GLU A 322 -8.96 -11.84 9.82
N SER A 323 -7.74 -11.71 10.37
CA SER A 323 -7.47 -12.03 11.77
C SER A 323 -8.21 -11.08 12.72
N VAL A 324 -8.20 -9.77 12.42
CA VAL A 324 -8.95 -8.76 13.19
C VAL A 324 -10.44 -9.00 13.10
N LYS A 325 -10.98 -9.32 11.91
CA LYS A 325 -12.38 -9.68 11.75
C LYS A 325 -12.77 -10.83 12.67
N GLN A 326 -12.01 -11.94 12.66
CA GLN A 326 -12.34 -13.08 13.50
C GLN A 326 -12.32 -12.69 14.99
N THR A 327 -11.29 -11.97 15.42
CA THR A 327 -11.18 -11.48 16.80
C THR A 327 -12.38 -10.60 17.21
N MET A 328 -12.86 -9.73 16.32
CA MET A 328 -14.03 -8.90 16.60
C MET A 328 -15.32 -9.71 16.67
N LEU A 329 -15.48 -10.74 15.83
CA LEU A 329 -16.63 -11.65 15.92
C LEU A 329 -16.66 -12.39 17.26
N ASP A 330 -15.51 -12.91 17.72
CA ASP A 330 -15.37 -13.57 19.00
C ASP A 330 -15.65 -12.60 20.19
N LEU A 331 -15.19 -11.34 20.03
CA LEU A 331 -15.46 -10.28 20.99
C LEU A 331 -16.97 -9.95 21.08
N PHE A 332 -17.68 -9.87 19.96
CA PHE A 332 -19.12 -9.63 19.94
C PHE A 332 -19.89 -10.77 20.60
N GLN A 333 -19.44 -12.01 20.42
CA GLN A 333 -20.03 -13.17 21.10
C GLN A 333 -19.78 -13.12 22.63
N SER A 334 -18.53 -12.84 23.05
CA SER A 334 -18.14 -12.87 24.46
C SER A 334 -18.63 -11.66 25.25
N GLN A 335 -18.50 -10.45 24.72
CA GLN A 335 -18.85 -9.20 25.41
C GLN A 335 -20.29 -8.77 25.15
N GLY A 336 -20.81 -9.06 23.93
CA GLY A 336 -22.16 -8.69 23.51
C GLY A 336 -23.21 -9.80 23.74
N ALA A 337 -22.78 -10.97 24.25
CA ALA A 337 -23.62 -12.16 24.39
C ALA A 337 -24.39 -12.55 23.09
N MET A 338 -23.73 -12.33 21.94
CA MET A 338 -24.30 -12.61 20.61
C MET A 338 -24.10 -14.06 20.21
N SER A 339 -25.01 -14.63 19.42
CA SER A 339 -24.75 -15.87 18.68
C SER A 339 -23.71 -15.67 17.59
N ALA A 340 -23.20 -16.74 17.00
CA ALA A 340 -22.26 -16.65 15.88
C ALA A 340 -22.91 -15.96 14.67
N GLU A 341 -24.19 -16.24 14.39
CA GLU A 341 -24.97 -15.60 13.33
C GLU A 341 -25.17 -14.11 13.62
N ASP A 342 -25.59 -13.73 14.83
CA ASP A 342 -25.81 -12.35 15.23
C ASP A 342 -24.51 -11.53 15.17
N SER A 343 -23.38 -12.11 15.56
CA SER A 343 -22.07 -11.43 15.48
C SER A 343 -21.66 -11.13 14.04
N GLN A 344 -21.91 -12.06 13.10
CA GLN A 344 -21.69 -11.85 11.67
C GLN A 344 -22.61 -10.74 11.12
N GLU A 345 -23.89 -10.77 11.48
CA GLU A 345 -24.84 -9.74 11.03
C GLU A 345 -24.48 -8.36 11.61
N PHE A 346 -24.05 -8.30 12.88
CA PHE A 346 -23.60 -7.05 13.51
C PHE A 346 -22.35 -6.49 12.80
N TRP A 347 -21.38 -7.34 12.44
CA TRP A 347 -20.23 -6.93 11.63
C TRP A 347 -20.64 -6.33 10.29
N LEU A 348 -21.60 -6.96 9.60
CA LEU A 348 -22.14 -6.45 8.34
C LEU A 348 -22.94 -5.16 8.54
N ALA A 349 -23.68 -5.02 9.65
CA ALA A 349 -24.40 -3.80 10.01
C ALA A 349 -23.43 -2.63 10.19
N LEU A 350 -22.32 -2.80 10.94
CA LEU A 350 -21.28 -1.79 11.09
C LEU A 350 -20.71 -1.32 9.75
N ARG A 351 -20.56 -2.22 8.77
CA ARG A 351 -20.12 -1.86 7.40
C ARG A 351 -21.19 -1.05 6.66
N ARG A 352 -22.46 -1.47 6.70
CA ARG A 352 -23.58 -0.74 6.07
C ARG A 352 -23.75 0.67 6.64
N GLU A 353 -23.53 0.82 7.93
CA GLU A 353 -23.57 2.10 8.66
C GLU A 353 -22.31 2.95 8.44
N LYS A 354 -21.32 2.45 7.69
CA LYS A 354 -20.00 3.08 7.50
C LYS A 354 -19.22 3.30 8.80
N ARG A 355 -19.55 2.55 9.83
CA ARG A 355 -18.83 2.53 11.12
C ARG A 355 -17.64 1.56 11.08
N LEU A 356 -17.65 0.57 10.21
CA LEU A 356 -16.51 -0.28 9.93
C LEU A 356 -15.97 0.05 8.54
N GLN A 357 -14.74 0.55 8.49
CA GLN A 357 -14.08 1.00 7.27
C GLN A 357 -12.72 0.31 7.14
N MET A 358 -12.38 -0.10 5.92
CA MET A 358 -11.17 -0.89 5.66
C MET A 358 -10.45 -0.33 4.44
N ASP A 359 -9.14 -0.07 4.60
CA ASP A 359 -8.21 0.28 3.52
C ASP A 359 -7.10 -0.78 3.50
N VAL A 360 -7.36 -1.86 2.76
CA VAL A 360 -6.54 -3.09 2.80
C VAL A 360 -6.02 -3.48 1.42
N TYR A 361 -4.80 -4.02 1.38
CA TYR A 361 -4.04 -4.32 0.16
C TYR A 361 -3.22 -5.63 0.27
#